data_622088f4686be30923a112b7d3de3832
#
_entry.id   622088f4686be30923a112b7d3de3832
#
_cell.length_a   1.000
_cell.length_b   1.000
_cell.length_c   1.000
_cell.angle_alpha   90.00
_cell.angle_beta   90.00
_cell.angle_gamma   90.00
#
_symmetry.space_group_name_H-M   'P 1'
#
loop_
_entity.id
_entity.type
_entity.pdbx_description
1 polymer ?
#
loop_
_entity_poly.entity_id
_entity_poly.type
_entity_poly.pdbx_seq_one_letter_code
_entity_poly.pdbx_strand_id
1 'polypeptide(L)'
;LNIPESHPARQMHDTFYLDEFNDDQGQSVLRTHTSPVQVRTMEKGKPPFRFISPGRTYRCDSDQTHTPMFHQIEGLSVDKETNLGHLKWTLETFLSSFFEIESTKIQLRPSYFPFTEPSLEIDVLCDRSGSVLKIGEGSDWLEVAGAGMVHPNVLSAANIDPNVYQGFAFGFGLDRLAQLKYGIPDLRTFFSGDIRWLKHYGFSALDIPTLSRGLKK
;
A
#
# COMPACT_ATOMS: atom_id res chain seq x y z
N LEU A 1 8.60 3.90 -13.86
CA LEU A 1 8.51 2.89 -12.79
C LEU A 1 9.36 1.62 -13.05
N ASN A 2 10.28 1.66 -14.00
CA ASN A 2 11.14 0.51 -14.33
C ASN A 2 10.36 -0.79 -14.67
N ILE A 3 9.19 -0.64 -15.32
CA ILE A 3 8.34 -1.75 -15.77
C ILE A 3 8.42 -1.86 -17.29
N PRO A 4 9.25 -2.78 -17.86
CA PRO A 4 9.34 -2.94 -19.30
C PRO A 4 8.04 -3.49 -19.91
N GLU A 5 7.89 -3.38 -21.23
CA GLU A 5 6.67 -3.83 -21.93
C GLU A 5 6.40 -5.32 -21.77
N SER A 6 7.45 -6.12 -21.68
CA SER A 6 7.37 -7.58 -21.49
C SER A 6 7.09 -8.01 -20.05
N HIS A 7 6.97 -7.07 -19.09
CA HIS A 7 6.81 -7.42 -17.68
C HIS A 7 5.44 -8.05 -17.42
N PRO A 8 5.34 -9.17 -16.64
CA PRO A 8 4.08 -9.85 -16.34
C PRO A 8 2.98 -8.93 -15.76
N ALA A 9 3.35 -7.92 -14.97
CA ALA A 9 2.40 -6.95 -14.41
C ALA A 9 1.65 -6.10 -15.46
N ARG A 10 2.07 -6.15 -16.74
CA ARG A 10 1.38 -5.51 -17.87
C ARG A 10 0.44 -6.46 -18.61
N GLN A 11 0.26 -7.68 -18.15
CA GLN A 11 -0.62 -8.64 -18.78
C GLN A 11 -2.09 -8.29 -18.55
N MET A 12 -2.93 -8.54 -19.55
CA MET A 12 -4.36 -8.15 -19.55
C MET A 12 -5.19 -8.81 -18.44
N HIS A 13 -4.77 -9.96 -17.90
CA HIS A 13 -5.50 -10.65 -16.84
C HIS A 13 -5.41 -9.96 -15.47
N ASP A 14 -4.42 -9.07 -15.26
CA ASP A 14 -4.23 -8.35 -14.00
C ASP A 14 -4.62 -6.87 -14.09
N THR A 15 -4.78 -6.33 -15.31
CA THR A 15 -4.95 -4.89 -15.56
C THR A 15 -6.19 -4.62 -16.40
N PHE A 16 -7.01 -3.66 -15.98
CA PHE A 16 -8.10 -3.13 -16.79
C PHE A 16 -7.58 -2.11 -17.79
N TYR A 17 -7.65 -2.44 -19.07
CA TYR A 17 -7.36 -1.55 -20.18
C TYR A 17 -8.65 -0.88 -20.66
N LEU A 18 -8.56 0.39 -21.02
CA LEU A 18 -9.65 1.14 -21.64
C LEU A 18 -9.59 0.97 -23.15
N ASP A 19 -10.73 1.03 -23.83
CA ASP A 19 -10.80 0.91 -25.31
C ASP A 19 -10.22 2.14 -26.03
N GLU A 20 -9.92 3.21 -25.30
CA GLU A 20 -9.33 4.43 -25.85
C GLU A 20 -7.83 4.25 -26.11
N PHE A 21 -7.44 4.37 -27.36
CA PHE A 21 -6.05 4.44 -27.80
C PHE A 21 -5.65 5.92 -27.99
N ASN A 22 -4.59 6.33 -27.33
CA ASN A 22 -3.94 7.62 -27.58
C ASN A 22 -2.73 7.37 -28.49
N ASP A 23 -2.74 7.93 -29.69
CA ASP A 23 -1.70 7.69 -30.71
C ASP A 23 -0.26 7.93 -30.20
N ASP A 24 -0.09 8.87 -29.25
CA ASP A 24 1.21 9.22 -28.70
C ASP A 24 1.57 8.48 -27.40
N GLN A 25 0.61 7.88 -26.68
CA GLN A 25 0.82 7.32 -25.34
C GLN A 25 0.41 5.84 -25.21
N GLY A 26 -0.14 5.25 -26.26
CA GLY A 26 -0.67 3.89 -26.27
C GLY A 26 -2.02 3.78 -25.55
N GLN A 27 -2.39 2.57 -25.15
CA GLN A 27 -3.67 2.26 -24.53
C GLN A 27 -3.74 2.75 -23.08
N SER A 28 -4.79 3.46 -22.72
CA SER A 28 -5.06 3.90 -21.36
C SER A 28 -5.42 2.73 -20.44
N VAL A 29 -5.03 2.81 -19.16
CA VAL A 29 -5.30 1.77 -18.15
C VAL A 29 -5.89 2.38 -16.88
N LEU A 30 -6.69 1.59 -16.16
CA LEU A 30 -6.99 1.88 -14.77
C LEU A 30 -5.75 1.50 -13.93
N ARG A 31 -5.22 2.45 -13.16
CA ARG A 31 -3.98 2.24 -12.39
C ARG A 31 -4.11 1.08 -11.40
N THR A 32 -3.14 0.19 -11.38
CA THR A 32 -3.08 -0.99 -10.50
C THR A 32 -2.44 -0.69 -9.13
N HIS A 33 -1.80 0.48 -8.99
CA HIS A 33 -1.18 0.99 -7.77
C HIS A 33 -1.04 2.52 -7.84
N THR A 34 -0.73 3.16 -6.72
CA THR A 34 -0.58 4.63 -6.65
C THR A 34 0.83 5.12 -6.95
N SER A 35 1.78 4.24 -7.25
CA SER A 35 3.19 4.58 -7.53
C SER A 35 3.42 5.59 -8.67
N PRO A 36 2.57 5.69 -9.72
CA PRO A 36 2.73 6.76 -10.72
C PRO A 36 2.70 8.17 -10.13
N VAL A 37 1.99 8.37 -9.01
CA VAL A 37 1.96 9.65 -8.30
C VAL A 37 3.34 9.99 -7.73
N GLN A 38 4.09 8.99 -7.27
CA GLN A 38 5.44 9.18 -6.72
C GLN A 38 6.38 9.74 -7.79
N VAL A 39 6.43 9.14 -8.97
CA VAL A 39 7.29 9.60 -10.09
C VAL A 39 6.89 11.02 -10.49
N ARG A 40 5.60 11.27 -10.75
CA ARG A 40 5.10 12.59 -11.14
C ARG A 40 5.34 13.68 -10.10
N THR A 41 5.40 13.32 -8.83
CA THR A 41 5.73 14.27 -7.75
C THR A 41 7.22 14.58 -7.75
N MET A 42 8.06 13.56 -7.90
CA MET A 42 9.51 13.71 -7.97
C MET A 42 9.96 14.54 -9.19
N GLU A 43 9.31 14.37 -10.35
CA GLU A 43 9.58 15.15 -11.56
C GLU A 43 9.34 16.65 -11.41
N LYS A 44 8.45 17.05 -10.48
CA LYS A 44 8.05 18.44 -10.25
C LYS A 44 8.85 19.16 -9.17
N GLY A 45 9.73 18.45 -8.46
CA GLY A 45 10.44 18.99 -7.31
C GLY A 45 11.89 18.57 -7.24
N LYS A 46 12.50 18.83 -6.09
CA LYS A 46 13.87 18.40 -5.75
C LYS A 46 13.87 17.74 -4.37
N PRO A 47 14.71 16.72 -4.13
CA PRO A 47 14.87 16.16 -2.78
C PRO A 47 15.24 17.23 -1.74
N PRO A 48 14.85 17.04 -0.44
CA PRO A 48 14.26 15.82 0.08
C PRO A 48 12.74 15.71 -0.20
N PHE A 49 12.27 14.47 -0.42
CA PHE A 49 10.84 14.17 -0.54
C PHE A 49 10.37 13.32 0.64
N ARG A 50 9.20 13.66 1.19
CA ARG A 50 8.48 12.87 2.18
C ARG A 50 6.99 13.11 1.99
N PHE A 51 6.29 12.15 1.43
CA PHE A 51 4.85 12.26 1.19
C PHE A 51 4.17 10.89 1.14
N ILE A 52 2.86 10.93 1.22
CA ILE A 52 1.96 9.79 1.02
C ILE A 52 1.06 10.06 -0.18
N SER A 53 0.66 9.01 -0.88
CA SER A 53 -0.22 9.06 -2.04
C SER A 53 -1.37 8.06 -1.89
N PRO A 54 -2.48 8.46 -1.23
CA PRO A 54 -3.69 7.64 -1.18
C PRO A 54 -4.46 7.71 -2.49
N GLY A 55 -5.16 6.65 -2.83
CA GLY A 55 -6.02 6.64 -4.00
C GLY A 55 -6.67 5.31 -4.31
N ARG A 56 -7.62 5.34 -5.24
CA ARG A 56 -8.25 4.12 -5.78
C ARG A 56 -7.31 3.43 -6.75
N THR A 57 -7.30 2.12 -6.69
CA THR A 57 -6.54 1.24 -7.57
C THR A 57 -7.43 0.11 -8.06
N TYR A 58 -7.05 -0.52 -9.18
CA TYR A 58 -7.91 -1.47 -9.88
C TYR A 58 -7.08 -2.68 -10.33
N ARG A 59 -7.58 -3.89 -10.05
CA ARG A 59 -6.98 -5.15 -10.50
C ARG A 59 -8.08 -6.13 -10.89
N CYS A 60 -7.82 -6.98 -11.88
CA CYS A 60 -8.76 -8.02 -12.31
C CYS A 60 -8.76 -9.18 -11.30
N ASP A 61 -9.16 -8.90 -10.06
CA ASP A 61 -9.19 -9.87 -8.97
C ASP A 61 -10.44 -9.69 -8.11
N SER A 62 -11.06 -10.79 -7.65
CA SER A 62 -12.27 -10.75 -6.83
C SER A 62 -12.46 -12.03 -6.02
N ASP A 63 -12.19 -11.94 -4.70
CA ASP A 63 -12.47 -12.98 -3.71
C ASP A 63 -12.80 -12.36 -2.34
N GLN A 64 -12.74 -13.12 -1.25
CA GLN A 64 -13.03 -12.61 0.10
C GLN A 64 -12.01 -11.55 0.59
N THR A 65 -10.84 -11.53 -0.01
CA THR A 65 -9.71 -10.68 0.36
C THR A 65 -9.32 -9.68 -0.73
N HIS A 66 -9.97 -9.76 -1.91
CA HIS A 66 -9.69 -8.93 -3.07
C HIS A 66 -10.99 -8.42 -3.70
N THR A 67 -10.95 -7.18 -4.17
CA THR A 67 -12.02 -6.55 -4.95
C THR A 67 -11.42 -5.89 -6.20
N PRO A 68 -12.16 -5.82 -7.31
CA PRO A 68 -11.66 -5.21 -8.56
C PRO A 68 -11.23 -3.75 -8.40
N MET A 69 -11.83 -3.04 -7.45
CA MET A 69 -11.45 -1.70 -7.03
C MET A 69 -11.17 -1.71 -5.52
N PHE A 70 -10.06 -1.16 -5.11
CA PHE A 70 -9.69 -1.02 -3.71
C PHE A 70 -8.92 0.29 -3.48
N HIS A 71 -8.71 0.65 -2.22
CA HIS A 71 -7.96 1.84 -1.86
C HIS A 71 -6.55 1.44 -1.41
N GLN A 72 -5.58 2.16 -1.93
CA GLN A 72 -4.17 1.99 -1.56
C GLN A 72 -3.60 3.30 -1.04
N ILE A 73 -2.68 3.20 -0.10
CA ILE A 73 -1.82 4.31 0.30
C ILE A 73 -0.38 3.89 0.13
N GLU A 74 0.39 4.69 -0.58
CA GLU A 74 1.83 4.51 -0.68
C GLU A 74 2.54 5.68 -0.01
N GLY A 75 3.70 5.40 0.58
CA GLY A 75 4.60 6.41 1.12
C GLY A 75 5.94 6.38 0.40
N LEU A 76 6.54 7.56 0.24
CA LEU A 76 7.87 7.73 -0.32
C LEU A 76 8.68 8.67 0.57
N SER A 77 9.92 8.28 0.82
CA SER A 77 10.96 9.15 1.38
C SER A 77 12.21 9.07 0.54
N VAL A 78 12.71 10.21 0.05
CA VAL A 78 13.97 10.32 -0.71
C VAL A 78 14.83 11.41 -0.09
N ASP A 79 16.03 11.04 0.34
CA ASP A 79 17.01 11.93 0.94
C ASP A 79 18.43 11.35 0.75
N LYS A 80 19.47 12.07 1.16
CA LYS A 80 20.86 11.61 1.08
C LYS A 80 21.17 10.46 2.03
N GLU A 81 20.50 10.41 3.20
CA GLU A 81 20.77 9.47 4.26
C GLU A 81 19.70 8.39 4.46
N THR A 82 18.65 8.41 3.62
CA THR A 82 17.57 7.43 3.66
C THR A 82 18.11 6.00 3.50
N ASN A 83 17.68 5.08 4.35
CA ASN A 83 18.14 3.69 4.32
C ASN A 83 17.06 2.72 4.81
N LEU A 84 17.36 1.43 4.72
CA LEU A 84 16.43 0.36 5.09
C LEU A 84 16.04 0.39 6.59
N GLY A 85 16.92 0.87 7.47
CA GLY A 85 16.61 1.05 8.89
C GLY A 85 15.53 2.10 9.12
N HIS A 86 15.56 3.19 8.36
CA HIS A 86 14.50 4.21 8.39
C HIS A 86 13.16 3.66 7.88
N LEU A 87 13.16 2.85 6.80
CA LEU A 87 11.96 2.16 6.34
C LEU A 87 11.39 1.26 7.44
N LYS A 88 12.21 0.39 8.03
CA LYS A 88 11.79 -0.53 9.09
C LYS A 88 11.17 0.23 10.26
N TRP A 89 11.85 1.24 10.77
CA TRP A 89 11.35 2.07 11.87
C TRP A 89 10.02 2.76 11.53
N THR A 90 9.88 3.28 10.32
CA THR A 90 8.64 3.92 9.85
C THR A 90 7.47 2.94 9.87
N LEU A 91 7.68 1.73 9.35
CA LEU A 91 6.66 0.69 9.31
C LEU A 91 6.26 0.18 10.71
N GLU A 92 7.24 -0.10 11.59
CA GLU A 92 6.97 -0.50 12.97
C GLU A 92 6.20 0.56 13.73
N THR A 93 6.60 1.83 13.60
CA THR A 93 5.93 2.96 14.24
C THR A 93 4.49 3.13 13.73
N PHE A 94 4.32 3.07 12.41
CA PHE A 94 2.99 3.17 11.81
C PHE A 94 2.06 2.05 12.26
N LEU A 95 2.49 0.80 12.17
CA LEU A 95 1.67 -0.37 12.51
C LEU A 95 1.32 -0.41 14.00
N SER A 96 2.28 -0.08 14.88
CA SER A 96 2.01 0.01 16.32
C SER A 96 0.96 1.08 16.63
N SER A 97 1.11 2.26 16.04
CA SER A 97 0.15 3.37 16.21
C SER A 97 -1.21 3.05 15.60
N PHE A 98 -1.24 2.44 14.42
CA PHE A 98 -2.48 2.12 13.72
C PHE A 98 -3.30 1.06 14.46
N PHE A 99 -2.65 -0.01 14.94
CA PHE A 99 -3.32 -1.08 15.68
C PHE A 99 -3.47 -0.78 17.18
N GLU A 100 -2.95 0.36 17.65
CA GLU A 100 -3.04 0.82 19.05
C GLU A 100 -2.41 -0.19 20.03
N ILE A 101 -1.25 -0.72 19.68
CA ILE A 101 -0.47 -1.67 20.46
C ILE A 101 0.87 -1.04 20.85
N GLU A 102 1.44 -1.46 21.99
CA GLU A 102 2.69 -0.89 22.52
C GLU A 102 3.87 -1.06 21.55
N SER A 103 3.99 -2.24 20.98
CA SER A 103 4.99 -2.52 19.93
C SER A 103 4.53 -3.63 19.01
N THR A 104 4.90 -3.54 17.74
CA THR A 104 4.66 -4.57 16.74
C THR A 104 5.98 -5.18 16.29
N LYS A 105 6.04 -6.52 16.25
CA LYS A 105 7.11 -7.21 15.55
C LYS A 105 6.74 -7.35 14.08
N ILE A 106 7.65 -6.93 13.22
CA ILE A 106 7.52 -7.13 11.77
C ILE A 106 8.62 -8.05 11.26
N GLN A 107 8.29 -8.82 10.24
CA GLN A 107 9.23 -9.61 9.45
C GLN A 107 9.34 -8.99 8.05
N LEU A 108 10.57 -8.84 7.58
CA LEU A 108 10.89 -8.37 6.25
C LEU A 108 11.29 -9.58 5.42
N ARG A 109 10.43 -9.99 4.50
CA ARG A 109 10.72 -11.11 3.57
C ARG A 109 11.19 -10.57 2.23
N PRO A 110 12.27 -11.11 1.64
CA PRO A 110 12.66 -10.77 0.28
C PRO A 110 11.51 -11.01 -0.71
N SER A 111 11.31 -10.05 -1.61
CA SER A 111 10.32 -10.10 -2.67
C SER A 111 10.88 -9.48 -3.95
N TYR A 112 10.06 -9.34 -4.98
CA TYR A 112 10.43 -8.69 -6.21
C TYR A 112 9.35 -7.70 -6.67
N PHE A 113 9.75 -6.42 -6.74
CA PHE A 113 8.98 -5.37 -7.40
C PHE A 113 9.91 -4.61 -8.36
N PRO A 114 9.48 -4.28 -9.58
CA PRO A 114 10.37 -3.68 -10.58
C PRO A 114 10.88 -2.28 -10.20
N PHE A 115 10.20 -1.62 -9.27
CA PHE A 115 10.49 -0.24 -8.84
C PHE A 115 11.25 -0.14 -7.51
N THR A 116 11.61 -1.26 -6.88
CA THR A 116 12.41 -1.30 -5.63
C THR A 116 13.52 -2.34 -5.71
N GLU A 117 14.66 -2.05 -5.02
CA GLU A 117 15.79 -2.96 -4.85
C GLU A 117 16.59 -2.58 -3.59
N PRO A 118 16.61 -3.42 -2.51
CA PRO A 118 15.83 -4.65 -2.37
C PRO A 118 14.33 -4.40 -2.25
N SER A 119 13.55 -5.39 -2.72
CA SER A 119 12.10 -5.45 -2.54
C SER A 119 11.76 -6.35 -1.36
N LEU A 120 10.75 -5.97 -0.60
CA LEU A 120 10.38 -6.62 0.66
C LEU A 120 8.86 -6.73 0.78
N GLU A 121 8.40 -7.88 1.21
CA GLU A 121 7.08 -8.05 1.79
C GLU A 121 7.15 -7.89 3.30
N ILE A 122 6.14 -7.26 3.88
CA ILE A 122 6.08 -6.90 5.30
C ILE A 122 4.99 -7.73 5.96
N ASP A 123 5.41 -8.59 6.88
CA ASP A 123 4.50 -9.36 7.70
C ASP A 123 4.47 -8.79 9.12
N VAL A 124 3.28 -8.83 9.76
CA VAL A 124 3.14 -8.54 11.18
C VAL A 124 2.89 -9.81 11.97
N LEU A 125 3.40 -9.84 13.20
CA LEU A 125 3.10 -10.90 14.14
C LEU A 125 1.61 -10.88 14.50
N CYS A 126 0.96 -12.06 14.52
CA CYS A 126 -0.44 -12.18 14.87
C CYS A 126 -0.78 -13.51 15.54
N ASP A 127 -1.94 -13.55 16.20
CA ASP A 127 -2.55 -14.77 16.71
C ASP A 127 -3.84 -15.08 15.93
N ARG A 128 -3.88 -16.25 15.30
CA ARG A 128 -5.02 -16.78 14.54
C ARG A 128 -5.72 -17.95 15.23
N SER A 129 -5.31 -18.30 16.44
CA SER A 129 -5.85 -19.47 17.15
C SER A 129 -7.30 -19.28 17.61
N GLY A 130 -7.76 -18.04 17.76
CA GLY A 130 -9.11 -17.68 18.17
C GLY A 130 -10.04 -17.30 17.02
N SER A 131 -11.25 -16.93 17.35
CA SER A 131 -12.25 -16.41 16.39
C SER A 131 -11.97 -14.98 15.94
N VAL A 132 -11.12 -14.26 16.65
CA VAL A 132 -10.72 -12.89 16.37
C VAL A 132 -9.20 -12.84 16.19
N LEU A 133 -8.78 -12.29 15.05
CA LEU A 133 -7.37 -12.05 14.77
C LEU A 133 -6.81 -10.98 15.73
N LYS A 134 -5.69 -11.28 16.38
CA LYS A 134 -4.99 -10.33 17.24
C LYS A 134 -3.64 -9.98 16.65
N ILE A 135 -3.42 -8.71 16.38
CA ILE A 135 -2.15 -8.21 15.87
C ILE A 135 -1.21 -7.91 17.03
N GLY A 136 0.08 -8.26 16.88
CA GLY A 136 1.12 -8.07 17.89
C GLY A 136 1.27 -9.21 18.89
N GLU A 137 0.40 -10.21 18.85
CA GLU A 137 0.41 -11.39 19.72
C GLU A 137 0.63 -12.68 18.91
N GLY A 138 0.91 -13.80 19.60
CA GLY A 138 0.98 -15.13 19.00
C GLY A 138 2.30 -15.44 18.32
N SER A 139 2.24 -16.35 17.33
CA SER A 139 3.41 -16.87 16.60
C SER A 139 3.25 -16.87 15.08
N ASP A 140 2.09 -16.48 14.57
CA ASP A 140 1.80 -16.45 13.16
C ASP A 140 2.27 -15.14 12.51
N TRP A 141 2.43 -15.16 11.20
CA TRP A 141 2.78 -14.02 10.40
C TRP A 141 1.70 -13.72 9.37
N LEU A 142 1.39 -12.44 9.20
CA LEU A 142 0.39 -11.96 8.26
C LEU A 142 0.97 -10.85 7.41
N GLU A 143 0.99 -11.07 6.10
CA GLU A 143 1.38 -10.05 5.13
C GLU A 143 0.41 -8.86 5.14
N VAL A 144 0.96 -7.64 5.20
CA VAL A 144 0.19 -6.40 5.27
C VAL A 144 0.64 -5.35 4.25
N ALA A 145 1.87 -5.44 3.72
CA ALA A 145 2.41 -4.42 2.82
C ALA A 145 3.52 -4.96 1.92
N GLY A 146 3.72 -4.28 0.79
CA GLY A 146 4.96 -4.31 0.03
C GLY A 146 5.79 -3.06 0.28
N ALA A 147 7.13 -3.19 0.31
CA ALA A 147 8.04 -2.08 0.54
C ALA A 147 9.40 -2.33 -0.11
N GLY A 148 10.30 -1.34 -0.06
CA GLY A 148 11.69 -1.51 -0.48
C GLY A 148 12.43 -0.20 -0.63
N MET A 149 13.71 -0.31 -0.96
CA MET A 149 14.49 0.85 -1.39
C MET A 149 14.13 1.19 -2.84
N VAL A 150 13.96 2.46 -3.13
CA VAL A 150 13.59 2.92 -4.49
C VAL A 150 14.68 2.53 -5.48
N HIS A 151 14.29 1.85 -6.56
CA HIS A 151 15.24 1.41 -7.57
C HIS A 151 15.97 2.61 -8.20
N PRO A 152 17.31 2.57 -8.42
CA PRO A 152 18.07 3.67 -9.01
C PRO A 152 17.49 4.19 -10.33
N ASN A 153 16.98 3.30 -11.19
CA ASN A 153 16.35 3.68 -12.45
C ASN A 153 15.09 4.56 -12.26
N VAL A 154 14.35 4.37 -11.16
CA VAL A 154 13.18 5.19 -10.84
C VAL A 154 13.58 6.59 -10.44
N LEU A 155 14.65 6.74 -9.65
CA LEU A 155 15.23 8.05 -9.31
C LEU A 155 15.75 8.75 -10.56
N SER A 156 16.53 8.06 -11.39
CA SER A 156 17.07 8.60 -12.65
C SER A 156 15.96 9.04 -13.60
N ALA A 157 14.87 8.27 -13.73
CA ALA A 157 13.73 8.63 -14.56
C ALA A 157 13.00 9.89 -14.06
N ALA A 158 13.12 10.22 -12.78
CA ALA A 158 12.61 11.45 -12.17
C ALA A 158 13.66 12.58 -12.10
N ASN A 159 14.78 12.46 -12.82
CA ASN A 159 15.91 13.41 -12.84
C ASN A 159 16.58 13.60 -11.47
N ILE A 160 16.60 12.56 -10.64
CA ILE A 160 17.29 12.55 -9.34
C ILE A 160 18.52 11.65 -9.45
N ASP A 161 19.69 12.18 -9.05
CA ASP A 161 20.95 11.44 -9.10
C ASP A 161 20.97 10.33 -8.03
N PRO A 162 20.96 9.04 -8.43
CA PRO A 162 20.96 7.92 -7.50
C PRO A 162 22.30 7.70 -6.78
N ASN A 163 23.37 8.38 -7.22
CA ASN A 163 24.66 8.36 -6.49
C ASN A 163 24.68 9.32 -5.30
N VAL A 164 23.75 10.29 -5.28
CA VAL A 164 23.65 11.31 -4.22
C VAL A 164 22.46 11.03 -3.29
N TYR A 165 21.37 10.51 -3.84
CA TYR A 165 20.11 10.33 -3.12
C TYR A 165 19.69 8.87 -3.09
N GLN A 166 19.10 8.47 -1.99
CA GLN A 166 18.45 7.18 -1.81
C GLN A 166 17.01 7.40 -1.37
N GLY A 167 16.15 6.41 -1.58
CA GLY A 167 14.78 6.48 -1.13
C GLY A 167 14.26 5.14 -0.67
N PHE A 168 13.24 5.14 0.17
CA PHE A 168 12.39 3.99 0.39
C PHE A 168 10.95 4.30 0.02
N ALA A 169 10.21 3.26 -0.34
CA ALA A 169 8.78 3.31 -0.58
C ALA A 169 8.08 2.12 0.07
N PHE A 170 6.81 2.31 0.39
CA PHE A 170 5.93 1.25 0.90
C PHE A 170 4.51 1.46 0.40
N GLY A 171 3.72 0.37 0.35
CA GLY A 171 2.32 0.42 -0.03
C GLY A 171 1.46 -0.49 0.83
N PHE A 172 0.33 0.05 1.31
CA PHE A 172 -0.70 -0.68 2.04
C PHE A 172 -2.03 -0.64 1.31
N GLY A 173 -2.76 -1.76 1.29
CA GLY A 173 -4.18 -1.77 0.96
C GLY A 173 -4.99 -1.23 2.14
N LEU A 174 -5.61 -0.06 1.98
CA LEU A 174 -6.38 0.58 3.06
C LEU A 174 -7.57 -0.26 3.50
N ASP A 175 -8.27 -0.87 2.54
CA ASP A 175 -9.40 -1.76 2.82
C ASP A 175 -8.95 -2.98 3.64
N ARG A 176 -7.77 -3.52 3.33
CA ARG A 176 -7.17 -4.63 4.09
C ARG A 176 -6.78 -4.23 5.51
N LEU A 177 -6.17 -3.06 5.69
CA LEU A 177 -5.87 -2.53 7.02
C LEU A 177 -7.14 -2.32 7.86
N ALA A 178 -8.19 -1.74 7.25
CA ALA A 178 -9.48 -1.57 7.91
C ALA A 178 -10.14 -2.92 8.26
N GLN A 179 -10.08 -3.88 7.35
CA GLN A 179 -10.55 -5.24 7.59
C GLN A 179 -9.90 -5.86 8.83
N LEU A 180 -8.58 -5.75 8.93
CA LEU A 180 -7.81 -6.28 10.05
C LEU A 180 -8.11 -5.54 11.37
N LYS A 181 -8.19 -4.21 11.32
CA LYS A 181 -8.43 -3.39 12.53
C LYS A 181 -9.83 -3.59 13.10
N TYR A 182 -10.84 -3.70 12.24
CA TYR A 182 -12.25 -3.78 12.68
C TYR A 182 -12.82 -5.19 12.65
N GLY A 183 -12.04 -6.20 12.31
CA GLY A 183 -12.47 -7.60 12.29
C GLY A 183 -13.55 -7.88 11.23
N ILE A 184 -13.46 -7.24 10.06
CA ILE A 184 -14.44 -7.40 8.99
C ILE A 184 -14.16 -8.70 8.23
N PRO A 185 -15.09 -9.66 8.15
CA PRO A 185 -14.82 -11.00 7.64
C PRO A 185 -14.63 -11.05 6.11
N ASP A 186 -15.26 -10.13 5.38
CA ASP A 186 -15.28 -10.13 3.91
C ASP A 186 -15.11 -8.69 3.38
N LEU A 187 -14.05 -8.47 2.63
CA LEU A 187 -13.66 -7.17 2.10
C LEU A 187 -14.72 -6.60 1.13
N ARG A 188 -15.46 -7.46 0.41
CA ARG A 188 -16.51 -7.05 -0.53
C ARG A 188 -17.67 -6.32 0.16
N THR A 189 -17.85 -6.52 1.47
CA THR A 189 -18.89 -5.85 2.24
C THR A 189 -18.70 -4.33 2.35
N PHE A 190 -17.49 -3.83 2.20
CA PHE A 190 -17.23 -2.38 2.12
C PHE A 190 -17.94 -1.71 0.96
N PHE A 191 -18.21 -2.45 -0.11
CA PHE A 191 -18.76 -1.95 -1.38
C PHE A 191 -20.22 -2.36 -1.63
N SER A 192 -20.81 -3.19 -0.74
CA SER A 192 -22.17 -3.69 -0.91
C SER A 192 -23.26 -2.64 -0.63
N GLY A 193 -22.96 -1.57 0.12
CA GLY A 193 -23.94 -0.54 0.50
C GLY A 193 -25.04 -1.03 1.45
N ASP A 194 -24.86 -2.16 2.16
CA ASP A 194 -25.85 -2.70 3.09
C ASP A 194 -25.95 -1.83 4.35
N ILE A 195 -27.11 -1.21 4.56
CA ILE A 195 -27.36 -0.32 5.70
C ILE A 195 -27.29 -1.04 7.05
N ARG A 196 -27.55 -2.35 7.09
CA ARG A 196 -27.42 -3.16 8.32
C ARG A 196 -25.95 -3.28 8.70
N TRP A 197 -25.08 -3.49 7.71
CA TRP A 197 -23.64 -3.53 7.89
C TRP A 197 -23.11 -2.18 8.38
N LEU A 198 -23.51 -1.08 7.75
CA LEU A 198 -23.13 0.29 8.15
C LEU A 198 -23.56 0.57 9.62
N LYS A 199 -24.76 0.17 10.01
CA LYS A 199 -25.25 0.32 11.40
C LYS A 199 -24.48 -0.55 12.38
N HIS A 200 -24.13 -1.79 12.00
CA HIS A 200 -23.41 -2.73 12.86
C HIS A 200 -22.02 -2.20 13.22
N TYR A 201 -21.29 -1.66 12.25
CA TYR A 201 -19.96 -1.09 12.49
C TYR A 201 -20.00 0.36 13.01
N GLY A 202 -21.18 0.92 13.25
CA GLY A 202 -21.36 2.24 13.86
C GLY A 202 -20.93 3.41 12.96
N PHE A 203 -20.95 3.20 11.65
CA PHE A 203 -20.62 4.27 10.70
C PHE A 203 -21.76 5.31 10.66
N SER A 204 -21.39 6.59 10.84
CA SER A 204 -22.23 7.73 10.51
C SER A 204 -21.57 8.54 9.40
N ALA A 205 -22.33 8.93 8.38
CA ALA A 205 -21.81 9.68 7.24
C ALA A 205 -21.24 11.07 7.64
N LEU A 206 -21.61 11.55 8.81
CA LEU A 206 -21.16 12.85 9.36
C LEU A 206 -20.07 12.69 10.44
N ASP A 207 -19.77 11.47 10.87
CA ASP A 207 -18.69 11.22 11.82
C ASP A 207 -17.34 11.32 11.09
N ILE A 208 -16.51 12.22 11.56
CA ILE A 208 -15.11 12.31 11.12
C ILE A 208 -14.31 11.37 12.03
N PRO A 209 -13.72 10.26 11.50
CA PRO A 209 -12.87 9.39 12.29
C PRO A 209 -11.71 10.18 12.89
N THR A 210 -11.47 10.04 14.19
CA THR A 210 -10.26 10.61 14.77
C THR A 210 -9.06 9.75 14.42
N LEU A 211 -7.88 10.36 14.26
CA LEU A 211 -6.64 9.67 13.92
C LEU A 211 -6.28 8.53 14.91
N SER A 212 -6.75 8.65 16.16
CA SER A 212 -6.43 7.70 17.24
C SER A 212 -7.55 6.70 17.55
N ARG A 213 -8.78 6.93 17.12
CA ARG A 213 -9.93 6.10 17.55
C ARG A 213 -10.68 5.41 16.42
N GLY A 214 -10.38 5.72 15.16
CA GLY A 214 -11.11 5.20 14.02
C GLY A 214 -12.62 5.49 14.12
N LEU A 215 -13.45 4.56 13.68
CA LEU A 215 -14.89 4.61 13.87
C LEU A 215 -15.18 4.27 15.34
N LYS A 216 -15.93 5.13 16.04
CA LYS A 216 -16.40 4.80 17.40
C LYS A 216 -17.26 3.55 17.36
N LYS A 217 -16.99 2.61 18.27
CA LYS A 217 -17.92 1.53 18.62
C LYS A 217 -19.10 2.09 19.37
#